data_74dd72ae30523ffa116b30c331e6278b
#
_entry.id   74dd72ae30523ffa116b30c331e6278b
#
_cell.length_a   1.000
_cell.length_b   1.000
_cell.length_c   1.000
_cell.angle_alpha   90.00
_cell.angle_beta   90.00
_cell.angle_gamma   90.00
#
_symmetry.space_group_name_H-M   'P 1'
#
loop_
_entity.id
_entity.type
_entity.pdbx_description
1 polymer ?
#
loop_
_entity_poly.entity_id
_entity_poly.type
_entity_poly.pdbx_seq_one_letter_code
_entity_poly.pdbx_strand_id
1 'polypeptide(L)'
;MKKKEKIADNLILIVDDNPVIVKLLGAMLTRAGYQVARADSGRHALEMLESLLPDLILLDIDMPGVSGLETCRIIKETTRIADIPVIFVTASDDKDDIVAGFSAGAQDYIIKPSTKEELLARVRTHLALCKTQQALKASRARYRELSFIDDLTGFHNTRYLYQTLQAHLDKHPDWPVTVIFMDIDKFKHVVDTHGHLNGSRAIAELAAVIKPMLPKGGYGVSYGGDEFVVVLPRHDGAAGGLLAEQIRAAIAANRFLTSQGLAVEITISCGVASYPDDAGNLVDLLGNADHALFETKRRGRNAVVTFTEMKTHQRPSRFLPIDQH
;
A
#
# COMPACT_ATOMS: atom_id res chain seq x y z
N MET A 1 -19.79 -20.29 27.00
CA MET A 1 -21.01 -19.67 26.43
C MET A 1 -20.66 -19.10 25.05
N LYS A 2 -21.11 -19.76 23.96
CA LYS A 2 -20.93 -19.27 22.59
C LYS A 2 -21.77 -17.98 22.44
N LYS A 3 -21.14 -16.83 22.15
CA LYS A 3 -21.84 -15.60 21.75
C LYS A 3 -22.72 -15.96 20.55
N LYS A 4 -24.06 -15.91 20.71
CA LYS A 4 -25.00 -15.89 19.59
C LYS A 4 -24.61 -14.67 18.74
N GLU A 5 -24.04 -14.89 17.56
CA GLU A 5 -23.85 -13.83 16.58
C GLU A 5 -25.21 -13.17 16.32
N LYS A 6 -25.24 -11.85 16.42
CA LYS A 6 -26.41 -11.05 16.08
C LYS A 6 -26.67 -11.17 14.57
N ILE A 7 -27.55 -12.08 14.19
CA ILE A 7 -28.03 -12.27 12.80
C ILE A 7 -28.85 -11.05 12.37
N ALA A 8 -29.38 -10.29 13.31
CA ALA A 8 -30.35 -9.21 13.12
C ALA A 8 -29.84 -7.96 12.35
N ASP A 9 -28.53 -7.86 12.06
CA ASP A 9 -27.96 -6.65 11.44
C ASP A 9 -27.57 -6.86 9.95
N ASN A 10 -27.65 -8.09 9.39
CA ASN A 10 -27.26 -8.32 8.00
C ASN A 10 -28.42 -8.04 7.04
N LEU A 11 -28.12 -7.23 6.00
CA LEU A 11 -29.05 -6.89 4.94
C LEU A 11 -28.78 -7.75 3.71
N ILE A 12 -29.81 -8.43 3.21
CA ILE A 12 -29.76 -9.25 2.00
C ILE A 12 -30.61 -8.61 0.93
N LEU A 13 -30.03 -8.35 -0.24
CA LEU A 13 -30.77 -7.91 -1.42
C LEU A 13 -31.21 -9.15 -2.21
N ILE A 14 -32.51 -9.26 -2.49
CA ILE A 14 -33.08 -10.27 -3.38
C ILE A 14 -33.41 -9.59 -4.70
N VAL A 15 -32.94 -10.16 -5.81
CA VAL A 15 -33.17 -9.67 -7.16
C VAL A 15 -33.76 -10.80 -7.99
N ASP A 16 -35.03 -10.70 -8.34
CA ASP A 16 -35.77 -11.71 -9.12
C ASP A 16 -37.03 -11.05 -9.69
N ASP A 17 -37.33 -11.26 -10.95
CA ASP A 17 -38.50 -10.67 -11.63
C ASP A 17 -39.82 -11.36 -11.25
N ASN A 18 -39.73 -12.53 -10.61
CA ASN A 18 -40.89 -13.27 -10.13
C ASN A 18 -41.28 -12.85 -8.69
N PRO A 19 -42.40 -12.13 -8.50
CA PRO A 19 -42.78 -11.62 -7.17
C PRO A 19 -43.11 -12.73 -6.17
N VAL A 20 -43.44 -13.94 -6.63
CA VAL A 20 -43.71 -15.11 -5.77
C VAL A 20 -42.41 -15.59 -5.15
N ILE A 21 -41.34 -15.68 -5.94
CA ILE A 21 -40.01 -16.09 -5.49
C ILE A 21 -39.45 -15.04 -4.50
N VAL A 22 -39.52 -13.76 -4.85
CA VAL A 22 -39.09 -12.66 -3.98
C VAL A 22 -39.80 -12.71 -2.62
N LYS A 23 -41.13 -12.98 -2.62
CA LYS A 23 -41.93 -13.08 -1.38
C LYS A 23 -41.54 -14.34 -0.57
N LEU A 24 -41.31 -15.45 -1.23
CA LEU A 24 -40.95 -16.74 -0.59
C LEU A 24 -39.55 -16.62 0.08
N LEU A 25 -38.54 -16.26 -0.69
CA LEU A 25 -37.16 -16.06 -0.19
C LEU A 25 -37.12 -15.01 0.92
N GLY A 26 -37.80 -13.89 0.73
CA GLY A 26 -37.90 -12.83 1.72
C GLY A 26 -38.52 -13.29 3.04
N ALA A 27 -39.60 -14.12 2.98
CA ALA A 27 -40.20 -14.68 4.18
C ALA A 27 -39.27 -15.66 4.92
N MET A 28 -38.53 -16.51 4.17
CA MET A 28 -37.54 -17.43 4.77
C MET A 28 -36.41 -16.66 5.49
N LEU A 29 -35.87 -15.65 4.85
CA LEU A 29 -34.77 -14.83 5.40
C LEU A 29 -35.22 -13.98 6.57
N THR A 30 -36.36 -13.30 6.46
CA THR A 30 -36.91 -12.47 7.56
C THR A 30 -37.24 -13.31 8.80
N ARG A 31 -37.80 -14.52 8.62
CA ARG A 31 -38.03 -15.47 9.74
C ARG A 31 -36.73 -15.96 10.37
N ALA A 32 -35.62 -15.96 9.61
CA ALA A 32 -34.29 -16.30 10.14
C ALA A 32 -33.58 -15.11 10.81
N GLY A 33 -34.19 -13.90 10.79
CA GLY A 33 -33.68 -12.70 11.45
C GLY A 33 -32.86 -11.76 10.54
N TYR A 34 -32.85 -11.96 9.21
CA TYR A 34 -32.18 -11.08 8.27
C TYR A 34 -33.07 -9.90 7.87
N GLN A 35 -32.45 -8.73 7.61
CA GLN A 35 -33.10 -7.64 6.89
C GLN A 35 -33.12 -7.96 5.38
N VAL A 36 -34.17 -7.56 4.67
CA VAL A 36 -34.36 -7.93 3.27
C VAL A 36 -34.74 -6.70 2.46
N ALA A 37 -33.93 -6.35 1.48
CA ALA A 37 -34.26 -5.45 0.38
C ALA A 37 -34.66 -6.30 -0.86
N ARG A 38 -35.43 -5.71 -1.79
CA ARG A 38 -35.97 -6.40 -2.93
C ARG A 38 -35.85 -5.54 -4.17
N ALA A 39 -35.42 -6.13 -5.27
CA ALA A 39 -35.44 -5.54 -6.61
C ALA A 39 -36.12 -6.55 -7.55
N ASP A 40 -36.84 -6.02 -8.53
CA ASP A 40 -37.61 -6.81 -9.52
C ASP A 40 -36.87 -6.94 -10.87
N SER A 41 -35.67 -6.40 -10.97
CA SER A 41 -34.86 -6.44 -12.18
C SER A 41 -33.39 -6.11 -11.88
N GLY A 42 -32.50 -6.49 -12.79
CA GLY A 42 -31.07 -6.14 -12.67
C GLY A 42 -30.83 -4.63 -12.64
N ARG A 43 -31.55 -3.88 -13.46
CA ARG A 43 -31.49 -2.40 -13.47
C ARG A 43 -31.87 -1.81 -12.10
N HIS A 44 -33.01 -2.20 -11.57
CA HIS A 44 -33.50 -1.73 -10.27
C HIS A 44 -32.50 -2.10 -9.14
N ALA A 45 -31.92 -3.28 -9.21
CA ALA A 45 -30.86 -3.67 -8.26
C ALA A 45 -29.64 -2.75 -8.34
N LEU A 46 -29.16 -2.41 -9.53
CA LEU A 46 -28.02 -1.51 -9.71
C LEU A 46 -28.32 -0.09 -9.21
N GLU A 47 -29.51 0.44 -9.49
CA GLU A 47 -29.97 1.75 -8.96
C GLU A 47 -30.02 1.75 -7.43
N MET A 48 -30.55 0.69 -6.81
CA MET A 48 -30.55 0.56 -5.35
C MET A 48 -29.13 0.50 -4.78
N LEU A 49 -28.19 -0.17 -5.44
CA LEU A 49 -26.81 -0.30 -5.00
C LEU A 49 -26.03 1.03 -5.05
N GLU A 50 -26.53 2.09 -5.66
CA GLU A 50 -25.94 3.43 -5.57
C GLU A 50 -26.01 3.99 -4.14
N SER A 51 -27.03 3.68 -3.38
CA SER A 51 -27.27 4.17 -2.02
C SER A 51 -27.28 3.08 -0.95
N LEU A 52 -27.54 1.83 -1.31
CA LEU A 52 -27.66 0.69 -0.43
C LEU A 52 -26.41 -0.20 -0.52
N LEU A 53 -25.91 -0.66 0.62
CA LEU A 53 -24.79 -1.62 0.71
C LEU A 53 -25.27 -2.89 1.43
N PRO A 54 -25.81 -3.88 0.70
CA PRO A 54 -26.19 -5.16 1.31
C PRO A 54 -24.96 -5.99 1.66
N ASP A 55 -25.11 -6.87 2.66
CA ASP A 55 -24.07 -7.82 3.06
C ASP A 55 -23.98 -9.03 2.11
N LEU A 56 -25.06 -9.30 1.33
CA LEU A 56 -25.15 -10.40 0.37
C LEU A 56 -26.27 -10.11 -0.64
N ILE A 57 -26.07 -10.54 -1.88
CA ILE A 57 -27.06 -10.46 -2.95
C ILE A 57 -27.48 -11.85 -3.38
N LEU A 58 -28.78 -12.14 -3.38
CA LEU A 58 -29.39 -13.27 -4.07
C LEU A 58 -29.90 -12.78 -5.41
N LEU A 59 -29.43 -13.35 -6.51
CA LEU A 59 -29.64 -12.82 -7.85
C LEU A 59 -30.15 -13.92 -8.79
N ASP A 60 -31.30 -13.70 -9.40
CA ASP A 60 -31.75 -14.57 -10.47
C ASP A 60 -30.95 -14.37 -11.75
N ILE A 61 -30.70 -15.44 -12.49
CA ILE A 61 -29.97 -15.39 -13.78
C ILE A 61 -30.88 -14.88 -14.88
N ASP A 62 -32.10 -15.45 -14.98
CA ASP A 62 -33.01 -15.28 -16.08
C ASP A 62 -34.00 -14.15 -15.81
N MET A 63 -33.57 -12.93 -16.04
CA MET A 63 -34.41 -11.74 -15.89
C MET A 63 -34.53 -10.98 -17.22
N PRO A 64 -35.70 -10.38 -17.52
CA PRO A 64 -35.85 -9.56 -18.71
C PRO A 64 -35.02 -8.26 -18.64
N GLY A 65 -34.47 -7.86 -19.77
CA GLY A 65 -33.64 -6.65 -19.89
C GLY A 65 -32.21 -6.93 -19.52
N VAL A 66 -31.73 -6.40 -18.39
CA VAL A 66 -30.38 -6.68 -17.88
C VAL A 66 -30.38 -8.03 -17.15
N SER A 67 -29.69 -9.03 -17.71
CA SER A 67 -29.62 -10.37 -17.13
C SER A 67 -28.90 -10.40 -15.80
N GLY A 68 -29.11 -11.48 -15.00
CA GLY A 68 -28.38 -11.66 -13.76
C GLY A 68 -26.89 -11.76 -13.95
N LEU A 69 -26.42 -12.43 -15.01
CA LEU A 69 -25.00 -12.52 -15.34
C LEU A 69 -24.37 -11.15 -15.63
N GLU A 70 -25.05 -10.31 -16.39
CA GLU A 70 -24.59 -8.96 -16.69
C GLU A 70 -24.62 -8.07 -15.43
N THR A 71 -25.68 -8.17 -14.64
CA THR A 71 -25.80 -7.49 -13.34
C THR A 71 -24.64 -7.85 -12.42
N CYS A 72 -24.31 -9.15 -12.32
CA CYS A 72 -23.19 -9.64 -11.51
C CYS A 72 -21.84 -9.05 -11.97
N ARG A 73 -21.57 -9.05 -13.29
CA ARG A 73 -20.33 -8.44 -13.82
C ARG A 73 -20.20 -6.97 -13.44
N ILE A 74 -21.25 -6.18 -13.63
CA ILE A 74 -21.27 -4.76 -13.27
C ILE A 74 -20.98 -4.57 -11.76
N ILE A 75 -21.61 -5.39 -10.90
CA ILE A 75 -21.34 -5.37 -9.46
C ILE A 75 -19.86 -5.64 -9.18
N LYS A 76 -19.27 -6.66 -9.83
CA LYS A 76 -17.88 -7.07 -9.59
C LYS A 76 -16.84 -6.11 -10.18
N GLU A 77 -17.16 -5.37 -11.20
CA GLU A 77 -16.32 -4.33 -11.78
C GLU A 77 -16.40 -3.00 -11.01
N THR A 78 -17.45 -2.79 -10.22
CA THR A 78 -17.65 -1.56 -9.45
C THR A 78 -16.93 -1.64 -8.11
N THR A 79 -15.80 -0.98 -7.95
CA THR A 79 -14.89 -1.05 -6.77
C THR A 79 -15.61 -0.95 -5.42
N ARG A 80 -16.64 -0.11 -5.31
CA ARG A 80 -17.37 0.12 -4.05
C ARG A 80 -18.18 -1.09 -3.58
N ILE A 81 -18.66 -1.91 -4.51
CA ILE A 81 -19.58 -3.03 -4.25
C ILE A 81 -19.04 -4.39 -4.71
N ALA A 82 -17.82 -4.42 -5.29
CA ALA A 82 -17.19 -5.64 -5.81
C ALA A 82 -17.01 -6.76 -4.75
N ASP A 83 -16.74 -6.38 -3.50
CA ASP A 83 -16.53 -7.31 -2.39
C ASP A 83 -17.86 -7.94 -1.86
N ILE A 84 -19.05 -7.45 -2.27
CA ILE A 84 -20.34 -7.99 -1.83
C ILE A 84 -20.54 -9.39 -2.46
N PRO A 85 -20.77 -10.45 -1.66
CA PRO A 85 -21.00 -11.78 -2.20
C PRO A 85 -22.32 -11.85 -2.97
N VAL A 86 -22.25 -12.44 -4.17
CA VAL A 86 -23.41 -12.71 -5.02
C VAL A 86 -23.63 -14.24 -5.06
N ILE A 87 -24.84 -14.68 -4.74
CA ILE A 87 -25.29 -16.07 -4.90
C ILE A 87 -26.38 -16.07 -5.96
N PHE A 88 -26.19 -16.82 -7.03
CA PHE A 88 -27.25 -17.00 -8.02
C PHE A 88 -28.36 -17.92 -7.49
N VAL A 89 -29.60 -17.58 -7.84
CA VAL A 89 -30.77 -18.40 -7.54
C VAL A 89 -31.47 -18.70 -8.86
N THR A 90 -31.17 -19.82 -9.49
CA THR A 90 -31.57 -20.16 -10.86
C THR A 90 -32.50 -21.39 -10.93
N ALA A 91 -33.34 -21.45 -11.96
CA ALA A 91 -34.12 -22.65 -12.28
C ALA A 91 -33.30 -23.65 -13.12
N SER A 92 -32.23 -23.22 -13.76
CA SER A 92 -31.37 -24.06 -14.59
C SER A 92 -30.38 -24.86 -13.74
N ASP A 93 -30.27 -26.14 -14.02
CA ASP A 93 -29.26 -27.09 -13.55
C ASP A 93 -28.16 -27.32 -14.61
N ASP A 94 -28.19 -26.57 -15.69
CA ASP A 94 -27.23 -26.67 -16.79
C ASP A 94 -25.81 -26.25 -16.30
N LYS A 95 -24.86 -27.11 -16.61
CA LYS A 95 -23.45 -26.89 -16.22
C LYS A 95 -22.86 -25.64 -16.86
N ASP A 96 -23.28 -25.31 -18.08
CA ASP A 96 -22.77 -24.15 -18.81
C ASP A 96 -23.25 -22.84 -18.16
N ASP A 97 -24.49 -22.77 -17.66
CA ASP A 97 -25.02 -21.63 -16.91
C ASP A 97 -24.30 -21.45 -15.56
N ILE A 98 -24.01 -22.56 -14.87
CA ILE A 98 -23.27 -22.54 -13.62
C ILE A 98 -21.84 -22.03 -13.82
N VAL A 99 -21.15 -22.51 -14.87
CA VAL A 99 -19.80 -22.05 -15.22
C VAL A 99 -19.79 -20.57 -15.61
N ALA A 100 -20.80 -20.14 -16.38
CA ALA A 100 -20.97 -18.72 -16.74
C ALA A 100 -21.19 -17.83 -15.50
N GLY A 101 -21.96 -18.32 -14.51
CA GLY A 101 -22.20 -17.64 -13.24
C GLY A 101 -20.90 -17.42 -12.43
N PHE A 102 -20.08 -18.45 -12.26
CA PHE A 102 -18.78 -18.32 -11.61
C PHE A 102 -17.81 -17.41 -12.40
N SER A 103 -17.84 -17.50 -13.72
CA SER A 103 -17.03 -16.62 -14.59
C SER A 103 -17.44 -15.15 -14.50
N ALA A 104 -18.72 -14.86 -14.19
CA ALA A 104 -19.22 -13.53 -13.91
C ALA A 104 -18.82 -13.01 -12.51
N GLY A 105 -18.18 -13.85 -11.67
CA GLY A 105 -17.66 -13.48 -10.35
C GLY A 105 -18.58 -13.81 -9.17
N ALA A 106 -19.64 -14.59 -9.39
CA ALA A 106 -20.48 -15.06 -8.28
C ALA A 106 -19.72 -16.04 -7.37
N GLN A 107 -20.08 -16.07 -6.10
CA GLN A 107 -19.46 -16.93 -5.09
C GLN A 107 -20.15 -18.29 -4.95
N ASP A 108 -21.42 -18.40 -5.33
CA ASP A 108 -22.19 -19.64 -5.23
C ASP A 108 -23.46 -19.56 -6.09
N TYR A 109 -24.18 -20.69 -6.15
CA TYR A 109 -25.50 -20.79 -6.79
C TYR A 109 -26.46 -21.68 -5.98
N ILE A 110 -27.77 -21.48 -6.18
CA ILE A 110 -28.85 -22.23 -5.58
C ILE A 110 -29.83 -22.61 -6.69
N ILE A 111 -30.14 -23.88 -6.84
CA ILE A 111 -31.12 -24.32 -7.83
C ILE A 111 -32.55 -24.26 -7.23
N LYS A 112 -33.49 -23.66 -7.98
CA LYS A 112 -34.90 -23.58 -7.62
C LYS A 112 -35.61 -24.93 -8.01
N PRO A 113 -36.50 -25.48 -7.17
CA PRO A 113 -36.88 -25.07 -5.83
C PRO A 113 -35.85 -25.48 -4.76
N SER A 114 -35.37 -24.54 -3.95
CA SER A 114 -34.46 -24.85 -2.84
C SER A 114 -35.20 -25.01 -1.51
N THR A 115 -34.63 -25.82 -0.63
CA THR A 115 -35.13 -25.92 0.74
C THR A 115 -34.72 -24.69 1.55
N LYS A 116 -35.48 -24.35 2.59
CA LYS A 116 -35.13 -23.30 3.53
C LYS A 116 -33.75 -23.51 4.17
N GLU A 117 -33.47 -24.77 4.50
CA GLU A 117 -32.23 -25.23 5.14
C GLU A 117 -31.01 -24.94 4.23
N GLU A 118 -31.14 -25.28 2.94
CA GLU A 118 -30.07 -25.03 1.95
C GLU A 118 -29.83 -23.55 1.76
N LEU A 119 -30.85 -22.72 1.49
CA LEU A 119 -30.74 -21.28 1.36
C LEU A 119 -30.02 -20.68 2.57
N LEU A 120 -30.50 -21.00 3.79
CA LEU A 120 -29.92 -20.42 5.00
C LEU A 120 -28.49 -20.90 5.27
N ALA A 121 -28.15 -22.14 4.91
CA ALA A 121 -26.80 -22.65 5.05
C ALA A 121 -25.81 -21.87 4.17
N ARG A 122 -26.14 -21.70 2.87
CA ARG A 122 -25.30 -20.94 1.92
C ARG A 122 -25.15 -19.46 2.32
N VAL A 123 -26.26 -18.80 2.64
CA VAL A 123 -26.25 -17.41 3.11
C VAL A 123 -25.34 -17.25 4.34
N ARG A 124 -25.47 -18.12 5.35
CA ARG A 124 -24.62 -18.08 6.55
C ARG A 124 -23.15 -18.28 6.23
N THR A 125 -22.83 -19.24 5.37
CA THR A 125 -21.46 -19.57 4.98
C THR A 125 -20.80 -18.35 4.31
N HIS A 126 -21.46 -17.73 3.33
CA HIS A 126 -20.87 -16.60 2.60
C HIS A 126 -20.80 -15.33 3.44
N LEU A 127 -21.78 -15.06 4.30
CA LEU A 127 -21.69 -13.96 5.26
C LEU A 127 -20.54 -14.16 6.27
N ALA A 128 -20.36 -15.38 6.79
CA ALA A 128 -19.26 -15.68 7.70
C ALA A 128 -17.90 -15.56 7.00
N LEU A 129 -17.77 -16.04 5.76
CA LEU A 129 -16.56 -15.93 4.97
C LEU A 129 -16.19 -14.46 4.72
N CYS A 130 -17.15 -13.62 4.30
CA CYS A 130 -16.94 -12.19 4.11
C CYS A 130 -16.46 -11.49 5.39
N LYS A 131 -17.12 -11.74 6.52
CA LYS A 131 -16.71 -11.18 7.82
C LYS A 131 -15.29 -11.59 8.20
N THR A 132 -14.94 -12.86 7.98
CA THR A 132 -13.60 -13.37 8.28
C THR A 132 -12.54 -12.71 7.39
N GLN A 133 -12.83 -12.54 6.10
CA GLN A 133 -11.93 -11.85 5.18
C GLN A 133 -11.75 -10.37 5.53
N GLN A 134 -12.83 -9.67 5.89
CA GLN A 134 -12.77 -8.27 6.33
C GLN A 134 -11.98 -8.13 7.64
N ALA A 135 -12.22 -9.01 8.62
CA ALA A 135 -11.46 -9.02 9.87
C ALA A 135 -9.96 -9.28 9.63
N LEU A 136 -9.62 -10.18 8.71
CA LEU A 136 -8.24 -10.46 8.33
C LEU A 136 -7.60 -9.26 7.61
N LYS A 137 -8.30 -8.62 6.67
CA LYS A 137 -7.85 -7.38 6.01
C LYS A 137 -7.58 -6.27 7.05
N ALA A 138 -8.51 -6.05 8.00
CA ALA A 138 -8.37 -5.07 9.07
C ALA A 138 -7.21 -5.39 10.03
N SER A 139 -7.05 -6.66 10.42
CA SER A 139 -5.95 -7.12 11.25
C SER A 139 -4.59 -6.89 10.58
N ARG A 140 -4.45 -7.26 9.30
CA ARG A 140 -3.23 -7.01 8.51
C ARG A 140 -2.91 -5.52 8.39
N ALA A 141 -3.92 -4.67 8.15
CA ALA A 141 -3.74 -3.22 8.12
C ALA A 141 -3.20 -2.70 9.46
N ARG A 142 -3.79 -3.16 10.58
CA ARG A 142 -3.34 -2.79 11.94
C ARG A 142 -1.93 -3.28 12.23
N TYR A 143 -1.55 -4.49 11.82
CA TYR A 143 -0.16 -4.97 11.97
C TYR A 143 0.83 -4.14 11.16
N ARG A 144 0.46 -3.73 9.92
CA ARG A 144 1.27 -2.81 9.11
C ARG A 144 1.45 -1.44 9.78
N GLU A 145 0.38 -0.90 10.38
CA GLU A 145 0.46 0.34 11.16
C GLU A 145 1.36 0.24 12.40
N LEU A 146 1.44 -0.93 13.02
CA LEU A 146 2.31 -1.19 14.17
C LEU A 146 3.73 -1.62 13.76
N SER A 147 3.95 -2.05 12.52
CA SER A 147 5.26 -2.42 12.02
C SER A 147 6.14 -1.18 11.87
N PHE A 148 7.39 -1.29 12.31
CA PHE A 148 8.45 -0.31 12.06
C PHE A 148 9.29 -0.65 10.82
N ILE A 149 8.95 -1.71 10.12
CA ILE A 149 9.68 -2.23 8.96
C ILE A 149 8.87 -1.98 7.69
N ASP A 150 9.54 -1.55 6.66
CA ASP A 150 9.03 -1.48 5.30
C ASP A 150 9.10 -2.85 4.63
N ASP A 151 7.95 -3.35 4.16
CA ASP A 151 7.81 -4.71 3.64
C ASP A 151 8.61 -4.96 2.35
N LEU A 152 8.89 -3.90 1.57
CA LEU A 152 9.58 -4.00 0.29
C LEU A 152 11.09 -4.10 0.46
N THR A 153 11.65 -3.22 1.30
CA THR A 153 13.09 -3.04 1.43
C THR A 153 13.69 -3.77 2.63
N GLY A 154 12.86 -4.09 3.63
CA GLY A 154 13.30 -4.59 4.93
C GLY A 154 14.08 -3.56 5.75
N PHE A 155 14.06 -2.29 5.36
CA PHE A 155 14.50 -1.16 6.17
C PHE A 155 13.40 -0.72 7.14
N HIS A 156 13.72 0.20 8.02
CA HIS A 156 12.70 0.83 8.84
C HIS A 156 11.83 1.77 8.00
N ASN A 157 10.63 2.08 8.49
CA ASN A 157 9.77 3.10 7.88
C ASN A 157 9.95 4.48 8.53
N THR A 158 9.31 5.49 7.98
CA THR A 158 9.38 6.87 8.47
C THR A 158 8.92 7.02 9.92
N ARG A 159 7.94 6.23 10.38
CA ARG A 159 7.49 6.25 11.78
C ARG A 159 8.62 5.90 12.73
N TYR A 160 9.37 4.83 12.43
CA TYR A 160 10.55 4.44 13.22
C TYR A 160 11.59 5.55 13.24
N LEU A 161 11.87 6.17 12.08
CA LEU A 161 12.81 7.29 11.97
C LEU A 161 12.49 8.39 12.97
N TYR A 162 11.27 8.95 12.88
CA TYR A 162 10.89 10.08 13.72
C TYR A 162 10.90 9.75 15.20
N GLN A 163 10.37 8.59 15.60
CA GLN A 163 10.32 8.18 17.00
C GLN A 163 11.71 7.91 17.57
N THR A 164 12.53 7.15 16.84
CA THR A 164 13.83 6.70 17.33
C THR A 164 14.87 7.83 17.31
N LEU A 165 14.88 8.63 16.24
CA LEU A 165 15.84 9.72 16.11
C LEU A 165 15.53 10.83 17.11
N GLN A 166 14.24 11.22 17.29
CA GLN A 166 13.86 12.19 18.33
C GLN A 166 14.26 11.71 19.72
N ALA A 167 13.91 10.48 20.08
CA ALA A 167 14.28 9.92 21.38
C ALA A 167 15.80 9.85 21.60
N HIS A 168 16.57 9.63 20.52
CA HIS A 168 18.04 9.60 20.59
C HIS A 168 18.59 11.00 20.86
N LEU A 169 18.14 12.03 20.16
CA LEU A 169 18.57 13.41 20.35
C LEU A 169 18.21 13.94 21.75
N ASP A 170 16.99 13.64 22.22
CA ASP A 170 16.52 14.04 23.55
C ASP A 170 17.37 13.41 24.67
N LYS A 171 17.74 12.14 24.50
CA LYS A 171 18.48 11.37 25.52
C LYS A 171 19.97 11.67 25.51
N HIS A 172 20.52 12.03 24.35
CA HIS A 172 21.95 12.18 24.14
C HIS A 172 22.26 13.46 23.34
N PRO A 173 22.00 14.64 23.89
CA PRO A 173 22.13 15.92 23.16
C PRO A 173 23.55 16.26 22.72
N ASP A 174 24.57 15.62 23.32
CA ASP A 174 25.98 15.85 22.98
C ASP A 174 26.55 14.83 21.99
N TRP A 175 25.77 13.81 21.62
CA TRP A 175 26.29 12.78 20.71
C TRP A 175 26.07 13.15 19.27
N PRO A 176 27.08 13.05 18.42
CA PRO A 176 26.93 13.32 17.01
C PRO A 176 25.99 12.28 16.37
N VAL A 177 25.15 12.75 15.46
CA VAL A 177 24.30 11.92 14.61
C VAL A 177 24.37 12.45 13.20
N THR A 178 24.69 11.59 12.25
CA THR A 178 24.66 11.96 10.85
C THR A 178 23.48 11.31 10.15
N VAL A 179 22.83 12.08 9.28
CA VAL A 179 21.77 11.63 8.39
C VAL A 179 22.26 11.77 6.95
N ILE A 180 22.07 10.69 6.18
CA ILE A 180 22.29 10.65 4.74
C ILE A 180 20.93 10.50 4.08
N PHE A 181 20.49 11.52 3.36
CA PHE A 181 19.29 11.45 2.52
C PHE A 181 19.67 11.05 1.10
N MET A 182 19.00 10.05 0.53
CA MET A 182 19.35 9.45 -0.76
C MET A 182 18.12 9.32 -1.64
N ASP A 183 18.31 9.47 -2.94
CA ASP A 183 17.25 9.34 -3.94
C ASP A 183 17.82 8.68 -5.20
N ILE A 184 17.02 7.79 -5.80
CA ILE A 184 17.41 7.08 -7.03
C ILE A 184 17.31 8.04 -8.22
N ASP A 185 18.44 8.26 -8.88
CA ASP A 185 18.51 9.17 -10.02
C ASP A 185 17.65 8.68 -11.18
N LYS A 186 16.75 9.55 -11.66
CA LYS A 186 15.87 9.28 -12.81
C LYS A 186 15.01 8.01 -12.64
N PHE A 187 14.61 7.67 -11.43
CA PHE A 187 13.85 6.43 -11.14
C PHE A 187 12.59 6.31 -11.99
N LYS A 188 11.90 7.41 -12.28
CA LYS A 188 10.76 7.40 -13.20
C LYS A 188 11.08 6.75 -14.54
N HIS A 189 12.28 7.00 -15.10
CA HIS A 189 12.71 6.36 -16.36
C HIS A 189 12.85 4.84 -16.23
N VAL A 190 13.33 4.35 -15.08
CA VAL A 190 13.40 2.90 -14.81
C VAL A 190 12.00 2.29 -14.81
N VAL A 191 11.04 2.96 -14.14
CA VAL A 191 9.64 2.51 -14.06
C VAL A 191 8.96 2.57 -15.43
N ASP A 192 9.13 3.67 -16.16
CA ASP A 192 8.54 3.87 -17.50
C ASP A 192 9.07 2.85 -18.50
N THR A 193 10.35 2.43 -18.38
CA THR A 193 11.00 1.47 -19.32
C THR A 193 10.72 0.02 -18.94
N HIS A 194 10.74 -0.32 -17.65
CA HIS A 194 10.72 -1.71 -17.18
C HIS A 194 9.45 -2.08 -16.38
N GLY A 195 8.54 -1.13 -16.17
CA GLY A 195 7.28 -1.30 -15.46
C GLY A 195 7.42 -1.23 -13.93
N HIS A 196 6.30 -0.97 -13.26
CA HIS A 196 6.23 -0.78 -11.81
C HIS A 196 6.75 -1.97 -10.98
N LEU A 197 6.51 -3.20 -11.45
CA LEU A 197 6.97 -4.40 -10.73
C LEU A 197 8.50 -4.48 -10.69
N ASN A 198 9.16 -4.18 -11.82
CA ASN A 198 10.62 -4.14 -11.87
C ASN A 198 11.18 -2.92 -11.16
N GLY A 199 10.48 -1.78 -11.16
CA GLY A 199 10.81 -0.64 -10.31
C GLY A 199 10.85 -1.02 -8.82
N SER A 200 9.83 -1.69 -8.32
CA SER A 200 9.80 -2.17 -6.93
C SER A 200 10.94 -3.16 -6.62
N ARG A 201 11.25 -4.07 -7.55
CA ARG A 201 12.40 -4.99 -7.39
C ARG A 201 13.73 -4.25 -7.34
N ALA A 202 13.92 -3.24 -8.19
CA ALA A 202 15.13 -2.41 -8.18
C ALA A 202 15.32 -1.68 -6.83
N ILE A 203 14.24 -1.17 -6.23
CA ILE A 203 14.24 -0.57 -4.90
C ILE A 203 14.69 -1.59 -3.83
N ALA A 204 14.14 -2.81 -3.87
CA ALA A 204 14.49 -3.87 -2.93
C ALA A 204 15.96 -4.32 -3.09
N GLU A 205 16.46 -4.49 -4.34
CA GLU A 205 17.85 -4.83 -4.61
C GLU A 205 18.80 -3.72 -4.15
N LEU A 206 18.43 -2.44 -4.34
CA LEU A 206 19.22 -1.31 -3.87
C LEU A 206 19.33 -1.31 -2.34
N ALA A 207 18.25 -1.54 -1.63
CA ALA A 207 18.28 -1.69 -0.18
C ALA A 207 19.17 -2.87 0.27
N ALA A 208 19.19 -3.97 -0.49
CA ALA A 208 20.05 -5.12 -0.23
C ALA A 208 21.55 -4.80 -0.42
N VAL A 209 21.91 -3.88 -1.33
CA VAL A 209 23.27 -3.37 -1.49
C VAL A 209 23.67 -2.49 -0.29
N ILE A 210 22.78 -1.61 0.17
CA ILE A 210 23.07 -0.67 1.27
C ILE A 210 23.19 -1.39 2.61
N LYS A 211 22.30 -2.35 2.89
CA LYS A 211 22.14 -2.97 4.21
C LYS A 211 23.44 -3.51 4.84
N PRO A 212 24.30 -4.26 4.14
CA PRO A 212 25.55 -4.78 4.68
C PRO A 212 26.62 -3.70 4.92
N MET A 213 26.46 -2.49 4.34
CA MET A 213 27.41 -1.39 4.48
C MET A 213 27.15 -0.55 5.74
N LEU A 214 26.00 -0.73 6.39
CA LEU A 214 25.64 0.04 7.58
C LEU A 214 26.50 -0.37 8.78
N PRO A 215 27.10 0.60 9.50
CA PRO A 215 27.88 0.30 10.70
C PRO A 215 26.98 -0.16 11.85
N LYS A 216 27.59 -0.75 12.88
CA LYS A 216 26.85 -1.19 14.07
C LYS A 216 26.11 -0.02 14.73
N GLY A 217 24.80 -0.15 14.86
CA GLY A 217 23.90 0.88 15.40
C GLY A 217 23.38 1.86 14.37
N GLY A 218 23.93 1.88 13.14
CA GLY A 218 23.34 2.59 12.00
C GLY A 218 22.15 1.82 11.45
N TYR A 219 21.19 2.54 10.87
CA TYR A 219 20.01 1.93 10.27
C TYR A 219 19.53 2.68 9.02
N GLY A 220 18.93 1.91 8.10
CA GLY A 220 18.31 2.41 6.89
C GLY A 220 16.81 2.58 7.07
N VAL A 221 16.26 3.56 6.39
CA VAL A 221 14.83 3.90 6.37
C VAL A 221 14.38 4.03 4.93
N SER A 222 13.28 3.39 4.58
CA SER A 222 12.51 3.69 3.37
C SER A 222 11.66 4.92 3.66
N TYR A 223 12.04 6.07 3.08
CA TYR A 223 11.42 7.35 3.41
C TYR A 223 10.17 7.61 2.56
N GLY A 224 10.21 7.24 1.29
CA GLY A 224 9.08 7.31 0.37
C GLY A 224 9.50 6.87 -1.03
N GLY A 225 8.70 6.03 -1.72
CA GLY A 225 8.96 5.64 -3.10
C GLY A 225 10.40 5.19 -3.36
N ASP A 226 11.17 6.07 -3.99
CA ASP A 226 12.58 5.92 -4.37
C ASP A 226 13.57 6.65 -3.43
N GLU A 227 13.07 7.16 -2.28
CA GLU A 227 13.87 7.90 -1.30
C GLU A 227 14.23 7.04 -0.09
N PHE A 228 15.49 7.15 0.33
CA PHE A 228 16.04 6.45 1.48
C PHE A 228 16.72 7.41 2.43
N VAL A 229 16.70 7.08 3.71
CA VAL A 229 17.47 7.77 4.75
C VAL A 229 18.33 6.76 5.49
N VAL A 230 19.61 7.06 5.64
CA VAL A 230 20.50 6.33 6.55
C VAL A 230 20.80 7.21 7.76
N VAL A 231 20.62 6.66 8.95
CA VAL A 231 20.92 7.33 10.20
C VAL A 231 22.11 6.66 10.86
N LEU A 232 23.08 7.47 11.26
CA LEU A 232 24.34 7.04 11.82
C LEU A 232 24.54 7.66 13.22
N PRO A 233 24.00 7.05 14.28
CA PRO A 233 24.26 7.50 15.65
C PRO A 233 25.75 7.41 15.98
N ARG A 234 26.25 8.40 16.70
CA ARG A 234 27.67 8.51 17.13
C ARG A 234 28.68 8.65 15.98
N HIS A 235 28.23 9.13 14.82
CA HIS A 235 29.09 9.44 13.69
C HIS A 235 28.94 10.93 13.34
N ASP A 236 30.06 11.57 13.04
CA ASP A 236 30.12 12.95 12.58
C ASP A 236 29.84 13.07 11.07
N GLY A 237 29.76 14.30 10.57
CA GLY A 237 29.50 14.58 9.17
C GLY A 237 30.56 14.04 8.20
N ALA A 238 31.84 13.97 8.64
CA ALA A 238 32.92 13.43 7.82
C ALA A 238 32.78 11.92 7.63
N ALA A 239 32.51 11.18 8.70
CA ALA A 239 32.23 9.75 8.63
C ALA A 239 30.97 9.44 7.80
N GLY A 240 29.93 10.27 7.94
CA GLY A 240 28.71 10.16 7.13
C GLY A 240 28.94 10.40 5.65
N GLY A 241 29.71 11.44 5.31
CA GLY A 241 30.08 11.74 3.92
C GLY A 241 30.88 10.63 3.26
N LEU A 242 31.83 10.03 4.00
CA LEU A 242 32.61 8.89 3.53
C LEU A 242 31.71 7.66 3.26
N LEU A 243 30.80 7.33 4.17
CA LEU A 243 29.86 6.22 3.96
C LEU A 243 28.92 6.49 2.81
N ALA A 244 28.40 7.72 2.67
CA ALA A 244 27.55 8.12 1.56
C ALA A 244 28.24 7.88 0.21
N GLU A 245 29.51 8.24 0.09
CA GLU A 245 30.30 8.03 -1.14
C GLU A 245 30.57 6.54 -1.40
N GLN A 246 30.83 5.73 -0.36
CA GLN A 246 30.97 4.29 -0.50
C GLN A 246 29.67 3.65 -1.01
N ILE A 247 28.52 4.03 -0.44
CA ILE A 247 27.20 3.54 -0.86
C ILE A 247 26.94 3.95 -2.32
N ARG A 248 27.15 5.24 -2.67
CA ARG A 248 26.99 5.75 -4.03
C ARG A 248 27.83 4.95 -5.03
N ALA A 249 29.10 4.73 -4.74
CA ALA A 249 30.02 4.00 -5.61
C ALA A 249 29.61 2.53 -5.75
N ALA A 250 29.21 1.88 -4.67
CA ALA A 250 28.73 0.50 -4.70
C ALA A 250 27.47 0.33 -5.56
N ILE A 251 26.52 1.27 -5.45
CA ILE A 251 25.31 1.25 -6.27
C ILE A 251 25.65 1.50 -7.75
N ALA A 252 26.46 2.50 -8.06
CA ALA A 252 26.85 2.82 -9.43
C ALA A 252 27.62 1.67 -10.12
N ALA A 253 28.35 0.85 -9.35
CA ALA A 253 29.08 -0.31 -9.86
C ALA A 253 28.19 -1.57 -10.01
N ASN A 254 27.00 -1.60 -9.43
CA ASN A 254 26.10 -2.76 -9.45
C ASN A 254 25.26 -2.82 -10.75
N ARG A 255 24.82 -4.03 -11.08
CA ARG A 255 23.83 -4.29 -12.14
C ARG A 255 22.57 -4.83 -11.50
N PHE A 256 21.49 -4.11 -11.70
CA PHE A 256 20.19 -4.41 -11.10
C PHE A 256 19.31 -5.23 -12.04
N LEU A 257 18.34 -5.95 -11.47
CA LEU A 257 17.36 -6.76 -12.21
C LEU A 257 17.96 -7.91 -13.03
N THR A 258 19.15 -8.38 -12.66
CA THR A 258 19.84 -9.46 -13.39
C THR A 258 19.08 -10.79 -13.30
N SER A 259 18.39 -11.04 -12.18
CA SER A 259 17.50 -12.20 -12.00
C SER A 259 16.27 -12.19 -12.93
N GLN A 260 15.93 -11.03 -13.51
CA GLN A 260 14.88 -10.87 -14.52
C GLN A 260 15.42 -10.87 -15.95
N GLY A 261 16.70 -11.19 -16.14
CA GLY A 261 17.36 -11.15 -17.44
C GLY A 261 17.67 -9.74 -17.96
N LEU A 262 17.60 -8.74 -17.07
CA LEU A 262 17.94 -7.34 -17.35
C LEU A 262 19.30 -7.00 -16.73
N ALA A 263 19.90 -5.88 -17.14
CA ALA A 263 21.16 -5.38 -16.58
C ALA A 263 21.06 -3.84 -16.47
N VAL A 264 20.25 -3.37 -15.54
CA VAL A 264 19.93 -1.94 -15.40
C VAL A 264 20.99 -1.25 -14.56
N GLU A 265 21.51 -0.13 -15.07
CA GLU A 265 22.40 0.77 -14.35
C GLU A 265 21.56 1.78 -13.56
N ILE A 266 21.85 1.89 -12.27
CA ILE A 266 21.18 2.84 -11.37
C ILE A 266 22.26 3.64 -10.65
N THR A 267 22.02 4.94 -10.50
CA THR A 267 22.82 5.82 -9.65
C THR A 267 21.95 6.46 -8.60
N ILE A 268 22.57 6.97 -7.54
CA ILE A 268 21.89 7.72 -6.48
C ILE A 268 22.58 9.07 -6.26
N SER A 269 21.79 10.04 -5.86
CA SER A 269 22.26 11.29 -5.29
C SER A 269 22.12 11.25 -3.78
N CYS A 270 23.09 11.79 -3.05
CA CYS A 270 23.12 11.82 -1.60
C CYS A 270 23.31 13.24 -1.06
N GLY A 271 22.54 13.56 -0.02
CA GLY A 271 22.73 14.76 0.81
C GLY A 271 23.03 14.36 2.24
N VAL A 272 24.01 14.99 2.88
CA VAL A 272 24.48 14.63 4.23
C VAL A 272 24.38 15.83 5.14
N ALA A 273 23.82 15.64 6.34
CA ALA A 273 23.85 16.62 7.42
C ALA A 273 24.11 15.93 8.77
N SER A 274 24.72 16.66 9.70
CA SER A 274 25.09 16.16 11.02
C SER A 274 24.57 17.05 12.15
N TYR A 275 24.20 16.41 13.23
CA TYR A 275 23.91 17.03 14.51
C TYR A 275 25.15 16.88 15.43
N PRO A 276 25.56 17.90 16.21
CA PRO A 276 24.92 19.22 16.31
C PRO A 276 25.42 20.24 15.27
N ASP A 277 26.43 19.92 14.43
CA ASP A 277 27.18 20.88 13.61
C ASP A 277 26.31 21.58 12.56
N ASP A 278 25.38 20.84 11.95
CA ASP A 278 24.52 21.35 10.89
C ASP A 278 23.10 21.67 11.35
N ALA A 279 22.66 21.13 12.49
CA ALA A 279 21.29 21.26 12.96
C ALA A 279 21.20 21.19 14.48
N GLY A 280 20.24 21.92 15.08
CA GLY A 280 19.95 21.89 16.50
C GLY A 280 18.80 20.98 16.92
N ASN A 281 18.07 20.43 15.97
CA ASN A 281 16.92 19.56 16.20
C ASN A 281 16.69 18.60 15.02
N LEU A 282 15.75 17.64 15.19
CA LEU A 282 15.44 16.62 14.20
C LEU A 282 14.95 17.21 12.87
N VAL A 283 14.08 18.21 12.93
CA VAL A 283 13.44 18.78 11.73
C VAL A 283 14.49 19.48 10.86
N ASP A 284 15.36 20.27 11.49
CA ASP A 284 16.46 20.94 10.79
C ASP A 284 17.48 19.94 10.26
N LEU A 285 17.76 18.85 11.00
CA LEU A 285 18.70 17.81 10.57
C LEU A 285 18.24 17.12 9.29
N LEU A 286 16.98 16.66 9.25
CA LEU A 286 16.39 16.05 8.06
C LEU A 286 16.27 17.07 6.92
N GLY A 287 15.81 18.28 7.19
CA GLY A 287 15.66 19.35 6.21
C GLY A 287 16.99 19.77 5.58
N ASN A 288 18.07 19.84 6.35
CA ASN A 288 19.40 20.19 5.85
C ASN A 288 20.02 19.05 5.02
N ALA A 289 19.78 17.79 5.37
CA ALA A 289 20.17 16.66 4.54
C ALA A 289 19.41 16.61 3.21
N ASP A 290 18.10 16.88 3.21
CA ASP A 290 17.28 16.98 2.00
C ASP A 290 17.72 18.16 1.11
N HIS A 291 18.02 19.30 1.72
CA HIS A 291 18.55 20.45 0.99
C HIS A 291 19.90 20.14 0.31
N ALA A 292 20.79 19.40 0.99
CA ALA A 292 22.05 18.95 0.40
C ALA A 292 21.80 17.95 -0.75
N LEU A 293 20.82 17.05 -0.63
CA LEU A 293 20.39 16.16 -1.71
C LEU A 293 19.86 16.93 -2.92
N PHE A 294 19.03 17.94 -2.69
CA PHE A 294 18.53 18.79 -3.77
C PHE A 294 19.68 19.46 -4.52
N GLU A 295 20.67 19.97 -3.81
CA GLU A 295 21.86 20.56 -4.43
C GLU A 295 22.69 19.54 -5.21
N THR A 296 22.80 18.29 -4.71
CA THR A 296 23.44 17.19 -5.43
C THR A 296 22.75 16.93 -6.78
N LYS A 297 21.41 16.89 -6.78
CA LYS A 297 20.62 16.72 -8.01
C LYS A 297 20.83 17.86 -9.01
N ARG A 298 20.99 19.11 -8.53
CA ARG A 298 21.29 20.29 -9.35
C ARG A 298 22.68 20.25 -9.99
N ARG A 299 23.68 19.73 -9.26
CA ARG A 299 25.09 19.65 -9.74
C ARG A 299 25.34 18.52 -10.74
N GLY A 300 24.34 17.74 -11.11
CA GLY A 300 24.47 16.70 -12.15
C GLY A 300 24.17 15.28 -11.69
N ARG A 301 23.74 15.11 -10.44
CA ARG A 301 23.39 13.79 -9.84
C ARG A 301 24.61 12.89 -9.60
N ASN A 302 24.36 11.64 -9.21
CA ASN A 302 25.39 10.61 -8.97
C ASN A 302 26.59 11.16 -8.17
N ALA A 303 26.30 11.84 -7.06
CA ALA A 303 27.28 12.53 -6.23
C ALA A 303 26.81 12.59 -4.77
N VAL A 304 27.68 13.04 -3.90
CA VAL A 304 27.43 13.35 -2.49
C VAL A 304 27.72 14.82 -2.25
N VAL A 305 26.81 15.51 -1.56
CA VAL A 305 27.03 16.87 -1.06
C VAL A 305 26.75 16.88 0.43
N THR A 306 27.66 17.45 1.21
CA THR A 306 27.43 17.68 2.65
C THR A 306 26.89 19.11 2.86
N PHE A 307 26.01 19.27 3.84
CA PHE A 307 25.46 20.58 4.16
C PHE A 307 26.52 21.55 4.64
N THR A 308 27.54 21.07 5.34
CA THR A 308 28.71 21.85 5.75
C THR A 308 29.46 22.42 4.56
N GLU A 309 29.67 21.65 3.48
CA GLU A 309 30.31 22.18 2.23
C GLU A 309 29.46 23.27 1.58
N MET A 310 28.12 23.14 1.61
CA MET A 310 27.24 24.19 1.08
C MET A 310 27.37 25.50 1.83
N LYS A 311 27.46 25.46 3.16
CA LYS A 311 27.68 26.66 4.00
C LYS A 311 28.99 27.37 3.67
N THR A 312 30.03 26.60 3.36
CA THR A 312 31.37 27.15 3.06
C THR A 312 31.40 27.83 1.71
N HIS A 313 30.68 27.30 0.71
CA HIS A 313 30.63 27.93 -0.63
C HIS A 313 29.68 29.12 -0.74
N GLN A 314 28.78 29.31 0.24
CA GLN A 314 27.89 30.48 0.31
C GLN A 314 28.50 31.66 1.11
N ARG A 315 29.67 31.54 1.73
CA ARG A 315 30.36 32.69 2.32
C ARG A 315 30.92 33.52 1.19
N PRO A 316 30.49 34.80 0.99
CA PRO A 316 31.14 35.71 0.07
C PRO A 316 32.57 35.89 0.56
N SER A 317 33.53 35.85 -0.37
CA SER A 317 34.92 36.19 -0.11
C SER A 317 34.97 37.59 0.55
N ARG A 318 35.22 37.63 1.86
CA ARG A 318 35.42 38.87 2.59
C ARG A 318 36.78 39.39 2.23
N PHE A 319 36.78 40.54 1.53
CA PHE A 319 37.81 41.58 1.51
C PHE A 319 39.22 41.20 1.02
N LEU A 320 39.50 41.60 -0.23
CA LEU A 320 40.82 42.12 -0.55
C LEU A 320 40.94 43.53 0.07
N PRO A 321 42.01 43.87 0.80
CA PRO A 321 42.22 45.22 1.23
C PRO A 321 42.52 46.09 0.01
N ILE A 322 41.85 47.23 -0.10
CA ILE A 322 42.17 48.28 -1.05
C ILE A 322 43.44 48.92 -0.50
N ASP A 323 44.59 48.65 -1.12
CA ASP A 323 45.79 49.42 -0.92
C ASP A 323 45.54 50.83 -1.42
N GLN A 324 45.63 51.78 -0.49
CA GLN A 324 45.73 53.21 -0.79
C GLN A 324 47.15 53.52 -1.32
N HIS A 325 47.18 53.99 -2.53
CA HIS A 325 48.23 54.96 -2.95
C HIS A 325 47.58 56.08 -3.73
#